data_ca92b150de98a3dbdfce15022be06a7a
#
_entry.id   ca92b150de98a3dbdfce15022be06a7a
#
_cell.length_a   1.000
_cell.length_b   1.000
_cell.length_c   1.000
_cell.angle_alpha   90.00
_cell.angle_beta   90.00
_cell.angle_gamma   90.00
#
_symmetry.space_group_name_H-M   'P 1'
#
loop_
_entity.id
_entity.type
_entity.pdbx_description
1 polymer ?
#
loop_
_entity_poly.entity_id
_entity_poly.type
_entity_poly.pdbx_seq_one_letter_code
_entity_poly.pdbx_strand_id
1 'polypeptide(L)'
;MLLTQIMRNQRAIILNPAYTLLFQSKGILKILWELYPNHPLLLETKDTPLEGKNYVKKPVFGREGANISIIKDGKTLHENVGPYGNNKAIYQEYVEFNSCENEYYQAGVFFAYEGCGLGFRKGGLVLDNYSKFVGHIIKD
;
A
#
# COMPACT_ATOMS: atom_id res chain seq x y z
N MET A 1 3.82 -8.18 28.80
CA MET A 1 5.23 -8.13 28.31
C MET A 1 5.23 -7.61 26.89
N LEU A 2 6.03 -6.59 26.57
CA LEU A 2 6.05 -6.01 25.24
C LEU A 2 6.84 -6.91 24.26
N LEU A 3 6.39 -7.00 22.99
CA LEU A 3 7.06 -7.77 21.93
C LEU A 3 8.54 -7.39 21.82
N THR A 4 8.88 -6.11 21.93
CA THR A 4 10.26 -5.61 21.93
C THR A 4 11.14 -6.20 23.02
N GLN A 5 10.59 -6.51 24.22
CA GLN A 5 11.34 -7.18 25.29
C GLN A 5 11.59 -8.65 24.99
N ILE A 6 10.63 -9.32 24.34
CA ILE A 6 10.80 -10.72 23.90
C ILE A 6 11.92 -10.80 22.87
N MET A 7 11.90 -9.91 21.87
CA MET A 7 12.92 -9.83 20.82
C MET A 7 14.31 -9.51 21.42
N ARG A 8 14.39 -8.49 22.28
CA ARG A 8 15.66 -8.07 22.91
C ARG A 8 16.27 -9.16 23.77
N ASN A 9 15.46 -9.91 24.48
CA ASN A 9 15.91 -10.96 25.40
C ASN A 9 16.04 -12.33 24.72
N GLN A 10 15.82 -12.42 23.41
CA GLN A 10 15.91 -13.65 22.62
C GLN A 10 15.11 -14.82 23.20
N ARG A 11 13.96 -14.53 23.82
CA ARG A 11 13.09 -15.54 24.45
C ARG A 11 12.17 -16.25 23.46
N ALA A 12 12.20 -15.85 22.18
CA ALA A 12 11.45 -16.48 21.11
C ALA A 12 12.20 -16.32 19.79
N ILE A 13 12.00 -17.27 18.89
CA ILE A 13 12.46 -17.14 17.50
C ILE A 13 11.49 -16.22 16.76
N ILE A 14 12.00 -15.10 16.24
CA ILE A 14 11.23 -14.13 15.47
C ILE A 14 11.67 -14.24 14.01
N LEU A 15 10.80 -14.75 13.17
CA LEU A 15 11.08 -14.96 11.74
C LEU A 15 11.17 -13.64 10.96
N ASN A 16 10.39 -12.62 11.39
CA ASN A 16 10.46 -11.29 10.80
C ASN A 16 11.37 -10.41 11.67
N PRO A 17 12.61 -10.13 11.25
CA PRO A 17 13.52 -9.29 12.04
C PRO A 17 12.95 -7.86 12.18
N ALA A 18 13.36 -7.17 13.25
CA ALA A 18 12.78 -5.87 13.62
C ALA A 18 12.88 -4.81 12.50
N TYR A 19 13.90 -4.85 11.66
CA TYR A 19 14.04 -3.91 10.54
C TYR A 19 12.92 -4.02 9.51
N THR A 20 12.22 -5.16 9.42
CA THR A 20 11.08 -5.31 8.49
C THR A 20 9.90 -4.41 8.85
N LEU A 21 9.87 -3.85 10.07
CA LEU A 21 8.89 -2.83 10.46
C LEU A 21 8.98 -1.56 9.60
N LEU A 22 10.11 -1.29 8.98
CA LEU A 22 10.27 -0.18 8.02
C LEU A 22 9.29 -0.31 6.85
N PHE A 23 8.99 -1.53 6.40
CA PHE A 23 8.07 -1.80 5.30
C PHE A 23 6.59 -1.60 5.67
N GLN A 24 6.27 -1.41 6.94
CA GLN A 24 4.93 -1.03 7.36
C GLN A 24 4.65 0.46 7.13
N SER A 25 5.69 1.28 7.02
CA SER A 25 5.58 2.71 6.73
C SER A 25 5.46 2.94 5.23
N LYS A 26 4.36 3.56 4.79
CA LYS A 26 4.22 4.01 3.40
C LYS A 26 5.22 5.11 3.01
N GLY A 27 5.87 5.73 3.99
CA GLY A 27 6.95 6.71 3.76
C GLY A 27 8.13 6.13 2.98
N ILE A 28 8.33 4.81 3.03
CA ILE A 28 9.37 4.14 2.22
C ILE A 28 9.15 4.36 0.72
N LEU A 29 7.91 4.49 0.26
CA LEU A 29 7.59 4.70 -1.16
C LEU A 29 8.14 6.04 -1.67
N LYS A 30 8.12 7.09 -0.83
CA LYS A 30 8.76 8.38 -1.15
C LYS A 30 10.26 8.21 -1.30
N ILE A 31 10.91 7.53 -0.35
CA ILE A 31 12.36 7.30 -0.37
C ILE A 31 12.76 6.50 -1.62
N LEU A 32 12.01 5.47 -1.95
CA LEU A 32 12.25 4.68 -3.16
C LEU A 32 12.11 5.52 -4.44
N TRP A 33 11.11 6.40 -4.50
CA TRP A 33 10.94 7.31 -5.63
C TRP A 33 12.09 8.32 -5.74
N GLU A 34 12.57 8.86 -4.63
CA GLU A 34 13.72 9.78 -4.60
C GLU A 34 15.03 9.08 -5.03
N LEU A 35 15.23 7.84 -4.64
CA LEU A 35 16.40 7.05 -5.02
C LEU A 35 16.36 6.55 -6.47
N TYR A 36 15.17 6.23 -6.97
CA TYR A 36 14.96 5.63 -8.29
C TYR A 36 13.84 6.37 -9.05
N PRO A 37 14.03 7.65 -9.40
CA PRO A 37 13.00 8.43 -10.08
C PRO A 37 12.70 7.83 -11.45
N ASN A 38 11.43 7.83 -11.84
CA ASN A 38 10.93 7.28 -13.11
C ASN A 38 11.17 5.76 -13.29
N HIS A 39 11.44 5.04 -12.20
CA HIS A 39 11.54 3.57 -12.30
C HIS A 39 10.16 2.98 -12.69
N PRO A 40 10.07 2.08 -13.68
CA PRO A 40 8.79 1.62 -14.26
C PRO A 40 7.88 0.87 -13.27
N LEU A 41 8.42 0.39 -12.15
CA LEU A 41 7.67 -0.30 -11.10
C LEU A 41 7.37 0.59 -9.89
N LEU A 42 7.70 1.88 -9.94
CA LEU A 42 7.43 2.84 -8.88
C LEU A 42 6.49 3.93 -9.37
N LEU A 43 5.55 4.31 -8.53
CA LEU A 43 4.69 5.48 -8.74
C LEU A 43 5.31 6.70 -8.07
N GLU A 44 5.20 7.86 -8.72
CA GLU A 44 5.63 9.12 -8.11
C GLU A 44 5.00 9.27 -6.74
N THR A 45 5.84 9.51 -5.73
CA THR A 45 5.39 9.63 -4.34
C THR A 45 6.12 10.77 -3.64
N LYS A 46 5.36 11.69 -3.06
CA LYS A 46 5.86 12.86 -2.33
C LYS A 46 5.16 13.00 -0.97
N ASP A 47 5.65 13.92 -0.15
CA ASP A 47 5.01 14.35 1.10
C ASP A 47 4.10 15.57 0.92
N THR A 48 3.95 16.05 -0.31
CA THR A 48 3.05 17.13 -0.73
C THR A 48 2.17 16.66 -1.89
N PRO A 49 1.01 17.28 -2.11
CA PRO A 49 0.16 17.00 -3.27
C PRO A 49 0.93 17.06 -4.58
N LEU A 50 0.60 16.19 -5.52
CA LEU A 50 1.21 16.18 -6.85
C LEU A 50 0.50 17.19 -7.74
N GLU A 51 1.17 18.31 -8.04
CA GLU A 51 0.61 19.37 -8.87
C GLU A 51 0.34 18.88 -10.29
N GLY A 52 -0.84 19.19 -10.80
CA GLY A 52 -1.25 18.83 -12.17
C GLY A 52 -1.47 17.34 -12.42
N LYS A 53 -1.41 16.49 -11.41
CA LYS A 53 -1.61 15.05 -11.52
C LYS A 53 -2.75 14.56 -10.62
N ASN A 54 -3.32 13.44 -11.02
CA ASN A 54 -4.21 12.66 -10.17
C ASN A 54 -3.38 11.90 -9.12
N TYR A 55 -3.82 11.87 -7.88
CA TYR A 55 -3.06 11.24 -6.80
C TYR A 55 -3.96 10.60 -5.74
N VAL A 56 -3.35 9.74 -4.96
CA VAL A 56 -3.93 9.13 -3.76
C VAL A 56 -3.19 9.65 -2.54
N LYS A 57 -3.91 10.29 -1.63
CA LYS A 57 -3.41 10.67 -0.30
C LYS A 57 -3.58 9.46 0.63
N LYS A 58 -2.49 9.08 1.31
CA LYS A 58 -2.46 7.94 2.23
C LYS A 58 -1.76 8.32 3.52
N PRO A 59 -2.26 7.94 4.71
CA PRO A 59 -1.49 8.13 5.94
C PRO A 59 -0.20 7.30 5.87
N VAL A 60 0.91 7.83 6.37
CA VAL A 60 2.21 7.11 6.43
C VAL A 60 2.06 5.78 7.16
N PHE A 61 1.37 5.80 8.29
CA PHE A 61 0.95 4.61 9.02
C PHE A 61 -0.57 4.49 8.94
N GLY A 62 -1.08 3.46 8.30
CA GLY A 62 -2.49 3.19 8.14
C GLY A 62 -2.72 1.81 7.55
N ARG A 63 -3.90 1.24 7.76
CA ARG A 63 -4.28 -0.11 7.33
C ARG A 63 -5.67 -0.09 6.71
N GLU A 64 -5.99 -1.13 5.96
CA GLU A 64 -7.36 -1.47 5.56
C GLU A 64 -8.08 -0.36 4.79
N GLY A 65 -7.36 0.41 4.01
CA GLY A 65 -7.93 1.51 3.23
C GLY A 65 -8.39 2.73 4.04
N ALA A 66 -8.19 2.74 5.37
CA ALA A 66 -8.62 3.84 6.22
C ALA A 66 -7.85 5.14 5.93
N ASN A 67 -8.56 6.27 5.92
CA ASN A 67 -8.05 7.62 5.63
C ASN A 67 -7.32 7.74 4.28
N ILE A 68 -7.76 6.96 3.28
CA ILE A 68 -7.33 7.12 1.90
C ILE A 68 -8.28 8.08 1.20
N SER A 69 -7.72 9.06 0.48
CA SER A 69 -8.47 9.95 -0.40
C SER A 69 -7.88 9.87 -1.80
N ILE A 70 -8.74 9.69 -2.81
CA ILE A 70 -8.36 9.70 -4.23
C ILE A 70 -8.79 11.03 -4.82
N ILE A 71 -7.83 11.75 -5.38
CA ILE A 71 -8.04 13.02 -6.04
C ILE A 71 -7.84 12.82 -7.55
N LYS A 72 -8.89 13.07 -8.32
CA LYS A 72 -8.91 12.98 -9.79
C LYS A 72 -9.46 14.27 -10.36
N ASP A 73 -8.77 14.88 -11.32
CA ASP A 73 -9.12 16.12 -12.00
C ASP A 73 -9.45 17.28 -11.02
N GLY A 74 -8.62 17.36 -9.96
CA GLY A 74 -8.74 18.37 -8.90
C GLY A 74 -9.92 18.17 -7.94
N LYS A 75 -10.65 17.05 -8.06
CA LYS A 75 -11.81 16.72 -7.21
C LYS A 75 -11.57 15.43 -6.42
N THR A 76 -12.15 15.37 -5.24
CA THR A 76 -12.16 14.13 -4.45
C THR A 76 -13.12 13.14 -5.10
N LEU A 77 -12.55 12.10 -5.71
CA LEU A 77 -13.31 10.98 -6.29
C LEU A 77 -13.80 10.02 -5.21
N HIS A 78 -12.98 9.76 -4.20
CA HIS A 78 -13.27 8.83 -3.12
C HIS A 78 -12.54 9.23 -1.84
N GLU A 79 -13.17 9.01 -0.71
CA GLU A 79 -12.55 9.24 0.60
C GLU A 79 -13.08 8.25 1.64
N ASN A 80 -12.17 7.61 2.35
CA ASN A 80 -12.48 6.75 3.49
C ASN A 80 -12.11 7.45 4.80
N VAL A 81 -13.03 7.44 5.73
CA VAL A 81 -12.79 7.90 7.11
C VAL A 81 -12.07 6.80 7.91
N GLY A 82 -11.30 7.18 8.92
CA GLY A 82 -10.63 6.24 9.79
C GLY A 82 -9.83 6.91 10.92
N PRO A 83 -9.15 6.12 11.75
CA PRO A 83 -8.47 6.63 12.96
C PRO A 83 -7.10 7.27 12.68
N TYR A 84 -6.63 7.31 11.44
CA TYR A 84 -5.26 7.73 11.10
C TYR A 84 -5.18 9.17 10.56
N GLY A 85 -6.24 9.97 10.68
CA GLY A 85 -6.33 11.32 10.12
C GLY A 85 -5.26 12.30 10.61
N ASN A 86 -4.75 12.12 11.82
CA ASN A 86 -3.71 12.95 12.42
C ASN A 86 -2.29 12.54 12.01
N ASN A 87 -2.13 11.44 11.27
CA ASN A 87 -0.82 10.99 10.80
C ASN A 87 -0.35 11.81 9.61
N LYS A 88 0.98 11.98 9.49
CA LYS A 88 1.57 12.48 8.25
C LYS A 88 1.08 11.64 7.07
N ALA A 89 0.89 12.26 5.93
CA ALA A 89 0.44 11.61 4.72
C ALA A 89 1.54 11.61 3.64
N ILE A 90 1.45 10.64 2.75
CA ILE A 90 2.12 10.65 1.44
C ILE A 90 1.07 10.88 0.36
N TYR A 91 1.52 11.38 -0.77
CA TYR A 91 0.74 11.61 -1.99
C TYR A 91 1.40 10.82 -3.11
N GLN A 92 0.70 9.80 -3.58
CA GLN A 92 1.20 8.89 -4.61
C GLN A 92 0.39 9.04 -5.88
N GLU A 93 1.05 9.04 -7.02
CA GLU A 93 0.37 9.05 -8.33
C GLU A 93 -0.74 8.02 -8.39
N TYR A 94 -1.91 8.45 -8.90
CA TYR A 94 -3.07 7.58 -9.02
C TYR A 94 -2.98 6.75 -10.29
N VAL A 95 -3.14 5.45 -10.14
CA VAL A 95 -3.26 4.47 -11.23
C VAL A 95 -4.57 3.73 -11.04
N GLU A 96 -5.33 3.59 -12.09
CA GLU A 96 -6.57 2.81 -12.04
C GLU A 96 -6.25 1.32 -11.98
N PHE A 97 -6.93 0.62 -11.06
CA PHE A 97 -6.89 -0.83 -11.06
C PHE A 97 -7.69 -1.39 -12.23
N ASN A 98 -7.30 -2.56 -12.71
CA ASN A 98 -8.15 -3.33 -13.61
C ASN A 98 -9.48 -3.62 -12.92
N SER A 99 -10.57 -3.45 -13.65
CA SER A 99 -11.92 -3.67 -13.16
C SER A 99 -12.72 -4.57 -14.10
N CYS A 100 -13.62 -5.35 -13.51
CA CYS A 100 -14.60 -6.15 -14.22
C CYS A 100 -15.89 -6.17 -13.38
N GLU A 101 -17.05 -5.95 -13.99
CA GLU A 101 -18.36 -5.99 -13.32
C GLU A 101 -18.44 -5.12 -12.05
N ASN A 102 -17.85 -3.89 -12.09
CA ASN A 102 -17.76 -2.95 -10.97
C ASN A 102 -16.90 -3.44 -9.78
N GLU A 103 -16.13 -4.50 -9.93
CA GLU A 103 -15.13 -4.92 -8.96
C GLU A 103 -13.72 -4.59 -9.46
N TYR A 104 -12.86 -4.14 -8.56
CA TYR A 104 -11.46 -3.80 -8.83
C TYR A 104 -10.56 -4.92 -8.37
N TYR A 105 -9.48 -5.16 -9.14
CA TYR A 105 -8.54 -6.24 -8.90
C TYR A 105 -7.15 -5.71 -8.65
N GLN A 106 -6.51 -6.21 -7.60
CA GLN A 106 -5.11 -5.93 -7.28
C GLN A 106 -4.30 -7.21 -7.25
N ALA A 107 -3.24 -7.27 -8.04
CA ALA A 107 -2.23 -8.32 -7.96
C ALA A 107 -1.28 -8.04 -6.79
N GLY A 108 -0.92 -9.10 -6.07
CA GLY A 108 0.11 -9.08 -5.04
C GLY A 108 1.12 -10.19 -5.29
N VAL A 109 2.40 -9.83 -5.32
CA VAL A 109 3.49 -10.79 -5.44
C VAL A 109 4.09 -11.04 -4.07
N PHE A 110 4.23 -12.32 -3.70
CA PHE A 110 4.96 -12.74 -2.51
C PHE A 110 6.43 -12.93 -2.87
N PHE A 111 7.29 -12.38 -2.04
CA PHE A 111 8.73 -12.41 -2.23
C PHE A 111 9.42 -13.03 -1.01
N ALA A 112 10.26 -14.05 -1.27
CA ALA A 112 11.17 -14.64 -0.31
C ALA A 112 12.45 -15.03 -1.05
N TYR A 113 13.42 -14.13 -1.12
CA TYR A 113 14.63 -14.16 -1.96
C TYR A 113 14.32 -14.02 -3.47
N GLU A 114 13.22 -14.54 -3.93
CA GLU A 114 12.70 -14.45 -5.29
C GLU A 114 11.17 -14.30 -5.25
N GLY A 115 10.54 -14.03 -6.39
CA GLY A 115 9.09 -14.05 -6.52
C GLY A 115 8.58 -15.48 -6.33
N CYS A 116 7.89 -15.78 -5.24
CA CYS A 116 7.50 -17.12 -4.85
C CYS A 116 5.98 -17.34 -4.84
N GLY A 117 5.20 -16.34 -5.16
CA GLY A 117 3.75 -16.48 -5.24
C GLY A 117 3.04 -15.26 -5.81
N LEU A 118 1.90 -15.50 -6.43
CA LEU A 118 1.00 -14.49 -6.97
C LEU A 118 -0.38 -14.68 -6.36
N GLY A 119 -0.99 -13.61 -5.89
CA GLY A 119 -2.34 -13.59 -5.41
C GLY A 119 -3.12 -12.40 -5.95
N PHE A 120 -4.43 -12.55 -6.07
CA PHE A 120 -5.31 -11.45 -6.43
C PHE A 120 -6.29 -11.15 -5.32
N ARG A 121 -6.52 -9.87 -5.09
CA ARG A 121 -7.61 -9.39 -4.24
C ARG A 121 -8.60 -8.61 -5.09
N LYS A 122 -9.89 -8.77 -4.79
CA LYS A 122 -10.95 -8.00 -5.40
C LYS A 122 -11.75 -7.24 -4.35
N GLY A 123 -12.27 -6.08 -4.73
CA GLY A 123 -13.08 -5.24 -3.85
C GLY A 123 -13.52 -3.96 -4.52
N GLY A 124 -13.81 -2.95 -3.72
CA GLY A 124 -14.13 -1.60 -4.20
C GLY A 124 -12.93 -0.84 -4.75
N LEU A 125 -13.14 0.42 -5.11
CA LEU A 125 -12.11 1.31 -5.64
C LEU A 125 -10.89 1.45 -4.70
N VAL A 126 -11.11 1.37 -3.39
CA VAL A 126 -10.07 1.25 -2.38
C VAL A 126 -10.24 -0.12 -1.73
N LEU A 127 -9.20 -0.94 -1.80
CA LEU A 127 -9.20 -2.24 -1.14
C LEU A 127 -9.12 -2.05 0.38
N ASP A 128 -9.97 -2.75 1.09
CA ASP A 128 -10.15 -2.70 2.53
C ASP A 128 -10.14 -4.11 3.16
N ASN A 129 -10.59 -4.23 4.41
CA ASN A 129 -10.68 -5.50 5.12
C ASN A 129 -11.85 -6.40 4.63
N TYR A 130 -12.79 -5.88 3.84
CA TYR A 130 -13.84 -6.65 3.20
C TYR A 130 -13.44 -7.20 1.83
N SER A 131 -12.32 -6.73 1.28
CA SER A 131 -11.78 -7.18 0.01
C SER A 131 -11.34 -8.64 0.09
N LYS A 132 -11.70 -9.44 -0.91
CA LYS A 132 -11.56 -10.90 -0.89
C LYS A 132 -10.38 -11.35 -1.74
N PHE A 133 -9.67 -12.38 -1.31
CA PHE A 133 -8.79 -13.12 -2.19
C PHE A 133 -9.61 -13.93 -3.19
N VAL A 134 -9.14 -13.97 -4.43
CA VAL A 134 -9.78 -14.73 -5.52
C VAL A 134 -8.79 -15.68 -6.16
N GLY A 135 -9.29 -16.83 -6.56
CA GLY A 135 -8.53 -17.79 -7.34
C GLY A 135 -8.21 -17.21 -8.73
N HIS A 136 -7.13 -17.68 -9.33
CA HIS A 136 -6.75 -17.34 -10.70
C HIS A 136 -6.18 -18.56 -11.40
N ILE A 137 -6.22 -18.51 -12.72
CA ILE A 137 -5.59 -19.50 -13.59
C ILE A 137 -4.67 -18.77 -14.57
N ILE A 138 -3.56 -19.40 -14.86
CA ILE A 138 -2.68 -18.96 -15.95
C ILE A 138 -3.14 -19.72 -17.19
N LYS A 139 -3.39 -18.99 -18.27
CA LYS A 139 -3.63 -19.58 -19.60
C LYS A 139 -2.35 -19.45 -20.37
N ASP A 140 -1.95 -20.57 -20.98
CA ASP A 140 -0.86 -20.64 -21.94
C ASP A 140 -1.22 -19.92 -23.24
#